data_b779384beefc222fa6bdf490d5c572d3
#
_entry.id   b779384beefc222fa6bdf490d5c572d3
#
_cell.length_a   1.000
_cell.length_b   1.000
_cell.length_c   1.000
_cell.angle_alpha   90.00
_cell.angle_beta   90.00
_cell.angle_gamma   90.00
#
_symmetry.space_group_name_H-M   'P 1'
#
loop_
_entity.id
_entity.type
_entity.pdbx_description
1 polymer ?
#
loop_
_entity_poly.entity_id
_entity_poly.type
_entity_poly.pdbx_seq_one_letter_code
_entity_poly.pdbx_strand_id
1 'polypeptide(L)'
;MRLFSGIADLPAKIPTAGAAFSVLAVLALAGCENTGTGGGRKTGDAGELTGANAPNRVESPLPGEPGAAPPPMAAVPMVPTQPGMTVEQMTPGIQLTPPVGMVNRTRVALLAPLSGPRANLGQAVLDAAKLALFDVADGEFELRPYDTAATAEGAADAAERAVADGVKLVIGPVFSAAVRGAAPIVSAAGLNMLAFSNNRDIAEPGVYLSGLFPESQISRVIAYAAQRGVRRLGVLAPAGAFGVRVLEAAQQSAEESGIALVRTEEFGPSTDDIVRAARTIGDYDVRRAALLAQKKALAGRKDEASRRALARLDILDTLGPVAFDALLVATSQGELVNMAAQIGNFDIDTKRVRLLGLASWATDGTGREPSLVGGWFAAPPATSDNDFTRSYRAMYETQPHPLAANAYDLAALAAILASQEGGAKYDRATLTSKTGFAGISGLFRFLPNGLSERSLEVREVTASGNKIVDPAQKIFESLTN
;
A
#
# COMPACT_ATOMS: atom_id res chain seq x y z
N MET A 1 27.34 7.98 -60.63
CA MET A 1 28.24 7.14 -61.48
C MET A 1 28.47 5.84 -60.74
N ARG A 2 27.90 4.71 -61.30
CA ARG A 2 28.14 3.26 -61.08
C ARG A 2 27.99 2.74 -59.63
N LEU A 3 26.92 1.98 -59.26
CA LEU A 3 26.41 0.65 -59.65
C LEU A 3 27.38 -0.51 -59.34
N PHE A 4 26.93 -1.42 -58.48
CA PHE A 4 26.75 -2.89 -58.58
C PHE A 4 26.64 -3.44 -57.15
N SER A 5 25.52 -4.00 -56.64
CA SER A 5 24.77 -5.22 -56.96
C SER A 5 25.56 -6.50 -56.62
N GLY A 6 24.99 -7.31 -55.75
CA GLY A 6 25.42 -8.66 -55.40
C GLY A 6 24.45 -9.33 -54.41
N ILE A 7 23.45 -10.00 -54.96
CA ILE A 7 22.52 -10.95 -54.32
C ILE A 7 23.13 -12.33 -54.39
N ALA A 8 23.07 -13.13 -53.33
CA ALA A 8 23.02 -14.59 -53.36
C ALA A 8 22.51 -15.17 -52.06
N ASP A 9 21.33 -15.61 -52.04
CA ASP A 9 20.64 -16.89 -51.88
C ASP A 9 21.04 -17.83 -50.78
N LEU A 10 19.98 -18.19 -50.05
CA LEU A 10 19.76 -19.28 -49.08
C LEU A 10 20.21 -20.69 -49.57
N PRO A 11 20.28 -21.73 -48.66
CA PRO A 11 19.04 -22.40 -48.30
C PRO A 11 18.86 -22.86 -46.83
N ALA A 12 17.60 -23.00 -46.49
CA ALA A 12 17.04 -23.63 -45.32
C ALA A 12 17.35 -25.15 -45.23
N LYS A 13 17.54 -25.66 -44.00
CA LYS A 13 17.18 -27.03 -43.64
C LYS A 13 16.79 -27.11 -42.17
N ILE A 14 15.51 -27.44 -42.00
CA ILE A 14 14.87 -27.95 -40.76
C ILE A 14 15.11 -29.48 -40.74
N PRO A 15 15.32 -30.11 -39.61
CA PRO A 15 14.71 -31.39 -39.34
C PRO A 15 13.78 -31.38 -38.12
N THR A 16 12.56 -31.73 -38.39
CA THR A 16 11.57 -32.28 -37.47
C THR A 16 12.02 -33.62 -36.95
N ALA A 17 11.97 -33.84 -35.61
CA ALA A 17 11.79 -35.16 -35.05
C ALA A 17 10.96 -35.01 -33.76
N GLY A 18 9.72 -35.51 -33.83
CA GLY A 18 8.83 -35.66 -32.71
C GLY A 18 9.21 -36.86 -31.85
N ALA A 19 8.93 -36.75 -30.58
CA ALA A 19 8.72 -37.90 -29.69
C ALA A 19 7.63 -37.52 -28.70
N ALA A 20 6.48 -38.15 -28.89
CA ALA A 20 5.39 -38.24 -27.95
C ALA A 20 5.83 -39.10 -26.76
N PHE A 21 5.55 -38.64 -25.53
CA PHE A 21 5.46 -39.54 -24.39
C PHE A 21 4.16 -39.27 -23.63
N SER A 22 3.47 -40.35 -23.49
CA SER A 22 2.13 -40.53 -23.01
C SER A 22 2.00 -40.28 -21.51
N VAL A 23 0.86 -39.71 -21.18
CA VAL A 23 0.18 -39.66 -19.88
C VAL A 23 0.06 -41.03 -19.24
N LEU A 24 0.40 -41.13 -17.97
CA LEU A 24 -0.21 -42.15 -17.10
C LEU A 24 -0.66 -41.48 -15.80
N ALA A 25 -1.96 -41.35 -15.69
CA ALA A 25 -2.67 -41.00 -14.46
C ALA A 25 -2.70 -42.21 -13.56
N VAL A 26 -2.35 -42.05 -12.27
CA VAL A 26 -2.73 -42.99 -11.22
C VAL A 26 -3.45 -42.22 -10.13
N LEU A 27 -4.77 -42.43 -10.10
CA LEU A 27 -5.61 -42.17 -8.93
C LEU A 27 -5.29 -43.25 -7.87
N ALA A 28 -5.08 -42.83 -6.64
CA ALA A 28 -5.27 -43.68 -5.47
C ALA A 28 -6.03 -42.92 -4.40
N LEU A 29 -7.29 -43.23 -4.25
CA LEU A 29 -8.18 -42.97 -3.12
C LEU A 29 -7.92 -44.03 -2.03
N ALA A 30 -7.74 -43.57 -0.78
CA ALA A 30 -8.09 -44.25 0.49
C ALA A 30 -7.88 -43.16 1.56
N GLY A 31 -8.75 -42.75 2.41
CA GLY A 31 -9.97 -43.30 3.03
C GLY A 31 -9.62 -44.12 4.25
N CYS A 32 -9.82 -43.59 5.47
CA CYS A 32 -10.18 -44.24 6.76
C CYS A 32 -9.90 -43.20 7.86
N GLU A 33 -10.92 -42.57 8.50
CA GLU A 33 -11.70 -43.05 9.67
C GLU A 33 -10.81 -43.44 10.88
N ASN A 34 -10.81 -42.63 11.88
CA ASN A 34 -11.55 -42.52 13.13
C ASN A 34 -11.36 -43.64 14.18
N THR A 35 -11.52 -43.24 15.40
CA THR A 35 -11.62 -43.88 16.71
C THR A 35 -10.31 -43.89 17.48
N GLY A 36 -10.20 -43.31 18.69
CA GLY A 36 -11.12 -43.21 19.79
C GLY A 36 -10.42 -43.68 21.06
N THR A 37 -10.72 -43.02 22.14
CA THR A 37 -10.62 -43.46 23.53
C THR A 37 -9.24 -43.56 24.24
N GLY A 38 -9.15 -42.81 25.31
CA GLY A 38 -8.95 -43.38 26.62
C GLY A 38 -7.82 -42.89 27.48
N GLY A 39 -8.11 -42.09 28.48
CA GLY A 39 -7.81 -42.35 29.83
C GLY A 39 -6.37 -42.12 30.36
N GLY A 40 -6.25 -41.30 31.38
CA GLY A 40 -5.06 -41.34 32.23
C GLY A 40 -4.88 -40.13 33.13
N ARG A 41 -5.63 -40.09 34.20
CA ARG A 41 -5.43 -39.24 35.39
C ARG A 41 -4.09 -39.53 36.06
N LYS A 42 -3.30 -38.52 36.42
CA LYS A 42 -2.57 -38.56 37.73
C LYS A 42 -2.32 -37.14 38.26
N THR A 43 -2.73 -37.00 39.43
CA THR A 43 -2.63 -36.05 40.51
C THR A 43 -1.20 -35.75 40.99
N GLY A 44 -1.04 -34.55 41.55
CA GLY A 44 0.03 -34.14 42.48
C GLY A 44 0.49 -32.73 42.12
N ASP A 45 0.69 -31.81 42.96
CA ASP A 45 0.35 -31.47 44.33
C ASP A 45 0.69 -30.00 44.55
N ALA A 46 0.15 -29.41 45.56
CA ALA A 46 0.10 -28.06 46.02
C ALA A 46 1.37 -27.21 45.98
N GLY A 47 1.16 -25.91 45.75
CA GLY A 47 2.08 -24.82 46.04
C GLY A 47 1.31 -23.52 46.17
N GLU A 48 0.86 -23.23 47.35
CA GLU A 48 0.17 -22.03 47.82
C GLU A 48 1.08 -20.81 47.79
N LEU A 49 0.69 -19.70 47.20
CA LEU A 49 1.06 -18.35 47.63
C LEU A 49 -0.06 -17.33 47.29
N THR A 50 -0.54 -16.77 48.32
CA THR A 50 -1.49 -15.72 48.58
C THR A 50 -1.21 -14.39 47.84
N GLY A 51 -2.26 -13.69 47.41
CA GLY A 51 -2.16 -12.28 47.06
C GLY A 51 -3.42 -11.71 46.38
N ALA A 52 -4.30 -11.17 47.18
CA ALA A 52 -5.59 -10.54 46.84
C ALA A 52 -5.55 -9.48 45.77
N ASN A 53 -6.58 -9.48 44.90
CA ASN A 53 -7.53 -8.37 44.70
C ASN A 53 -8.57 -8.78 43.65
N ALA A 54 -9.81 -8.95 44.12
CA ALA A 54 -10.99 -9.14 43.27
C ALA A 54 -11.63 -7.77 42.97
N PRO A 55 -12.13 -7.53 41.76
CA PRO A 55 -12.97 -6.38 41.48
C PRO A 55 -14.40 -6.67 41.87
N ASN A 56 -15.05 -5.65 42.40
CA ASN A 56 -16.43 -5.54 42.84
C ASN A 56 -17.44 -6.06 41.80
N ARG A 57 -18.21 -7.01 42.25
CA ARG A 57 -19.45 -7.47 41.60
C ARG A 57 -20.57 -6.55 42.06
N VAL A 58 -21.19 -5.81 41.13
CA VAL A 58 -22.43 -5.07 41.40
C VAL A 58 -23.58 -6.08 41.33
N GLU A 59 -24.21 -6.33 42.46
CA GLU A 59 -25.43 -7.11 42.55
C GLU A 59 -26.64 -6.28 42.09
N SER A 60 -27.45 -6.90 41.24
CA SER A 60 -28.79 -6.38 40.88
C SER A 60 -29.80 -6.75 41.96
N PRO A 61 -30.65 -5.88 42.44
CA PRO A 61 -31.70 -6.25 43.40
C PRO A 61 -32.91 -6.87 42.69
N LEU A 62 -33.46 -7.90 43.34
CA LEU A 62 -34.71 -8.59 43.03
C LEU A 62 -35.94 -7.71 43.33
N PRO A 63 -37.10 -7.98 42.65
CA PRO A 63 -38.32 -7.21 42.81
C PRO A 63 -39.20 -7.71 43.95
N GLY A 64 -39.80 -6.82 44.70
CA GLY A 64 -40.90 -7.15 45.58
C GLY A 64 -41.05 -6.22 46.78
N GLU A 65 -41.92 -5.27 46.71
CA GLU A 65 -43.09 -5.13 47.60
C GLU A 65 -43.84 -3.82 47.30
N PRO A 66 -45.22 -3.80 47.36
CA PRO A 66 -46.01 -2.64 47.04
C PRO A 66 -46.36 -1.85 48.31
N GLY A 67 -46.26 -0.52 48.23
CA GLY A 67 -46.87 0.26 49.27
C GLY A 67 -46.17 1.54 49.66
N ALA A 68 -46.58 2.64 49.08
CA ALA A 68 -46.84 3.90 49.76
C ALA A 68 -47.29 4.95 48.74
N ALA A 69 -48.49 5.47 48.90
CA ALA A 69 -49.03 6.56 48.09
C ALA A 69 -48.20 7.84 48.29
N PRO A 70 -48.02 8.67 47.25
CA PRO A 70 -47.37 9.95 47.40
C PRO A 70 -48.25 10.95 48.18
N PRO A 71 -47.65 11.87 48.92
CA PRO A 71 -48.39 12.91 49.63
C PRO A 71 -49.06 13.86 48.66
N PRO A 72 -50.18 14.49 49.04
CA PRO A 72 -50.95 15.40 48.19
C PRO A 72 -50.16 16.65 47.87
N MET A 73 -50.06 16.96 46.58
CA MET A 73 -49.47 18.22 46.09
C MET A 73 -50.23 19.41 46.62
N ALA A 74 -49.59 20.33 47.31
CA ALA A 74 -50.08 21.60 47.70
C ALA A 74 -50.55 22.41 46.48
N ALA A 75 -51.80 22.94 46.58
CA ALA A 75 -52.40 23.79 45.55
C ALA A 75 -51.56 25.05 45.34
N VAL A 76 -51.12 25.24 44.10
CA VAL A 76 -50.46 26.47 43.64
C VAL A 76 -51.55 27.53 43.50
N PRO A 77 -51.41 28.75 44.05
CA PRO A 77 -52.42 29.80 43.92
C PRO A 77 -52.57 30.22 42.45
N MET A 78 -53.79 30.20 41.95
CA MET A 78 -54.19 30.73 40.64
C MET A 78 -53.90 32.23 40.60
N VAL A 79 -53.03 32.64 39.70
CA VAL A 79 -52.85 34.05 39.31
C VAL A 79 -54.05 34.45 38.45
N PRO A 80 -54.72 35.59 38.72
CA PRO A 80 -55.87 36.01 37.94
C PRO A 80 -55.49 36.29 36.49
N THR A 81 -56.23 35.68 35.59
CA THR A 81 -56.12 35.87 34.12
C THR A 81 -56.54 37.31 33.79
N GLN A 82 -55.64 38.11 33.29
CA GLN A 82 -55.97 39.39 32.67
C GLN A 82 -56.57 39.13 31.27
N PRO A 83 -57.64 39.70 30.92
CA PRO A 83 -58.23 39.61 29.58
C PRO A 83 -57.52 40.57 28.63
N GLY A 84 -56.92 40.07 27.59
CA GLY A 84 -56.48 40.90 26.48
C GLY A 84 -55.09 40.69 25.85
N MET A 85 -54.51 39.48 25.95
CA MET A 85 -53.36 39.13 25.06
C MET A 85 -53.88 38.19 23.99
N THR A 86 -53.90 38.66 22.76
CA THR A 86 -54.12 37.89 21.56
C THR A 86 -52.86 36.93 21.35
N VAL A 87 -53.15 35.74 20.90
CA VAL A 87 -52.18 34.62 20.69
C VAL A 87 -51.06 34.99 19.71
N GLU A 88 -50.94 36.22 19.21
CA GLU A 88 -49.99 36.71 18.24
C GLU A 88 -48.70 37.29 18.81
N GLN A 89 -48.49 37.27 20.13
CA GLN A 89 -47.25 37.76 20.76
C GLN A 89 -46.47 36.69 21.51
N MET A 90 -46.59 35.40 21.12
CA MET A 90 -45.61 34.40 21.51
C MET A 90 -44.36 34.60 20.67
N THR A 91 -43.23 34.91 21.30
CA THR A 91 -41.90 34.85 20.73
C THR A 91 -41.79 33.64 19.79
N PRO A 92 -41.35 33.79 18.54
CA PRO A 92 -41.22 32.66 17.66
C PRO A 92 -40.29 31.66 18.33
N GLY A 93 -40.83 30.52 18.73
CA GLY A 93 -40.03 29.37 19.14
C GLY A 93 -39.06 29.08 18.03
N ILE A 94 -37.85 28.68 18.37
CA ILE A 94 -36.85 28.23 17.40
C ILE A 94 -37.52 27.21 16.49
N GLN A 95 -37.91 27.63 15.29
CA GLN A 95 -38.36 26.73 14.26
C GLN A 95 -37.14 26.05 13.69
N LEU A 96 -36.90 24.79 14.07
CA LEU A 96 -35.92 23.90 13.44
C LEU A 96 -36.45 23.46 12.05
N THR A 97 -36.71 24.41 11.19
CA THR A 97 -36.91 24.12 9.76
C THR A 97 -35.57 24.11 9.10
N PRO A 98 -35.25 23.08 8.32
CA PRO A 98 -34.03 23.09 7.51
C PRO A 98 -33.98 24.36 6.66
N PRO A 99 -32.85 25.07 6.55
CA PRO A 99 -32.77 26.25 5.72
C PRO A 99 -33.29 25.93 4.31
N VAL A 100 -34.13 26.81 3.77
CA VAL A 100 -34.62 26.72 2.39
C VAL A 100 -33.39 26.85 1.49
N GLY A 101 -32.98 25.77 0.83
CA GLY A 101 -31.78 25.73 0.00
C GLY A 101 -30.94 24.45 0.14
N MET A 102 -31.23 23.58 1.13
CA MET A 102 -30.52 22.30 1.29
C MET A 102 -30.87 21.22 0.23
N VAL A 103 -31.61 21.55 -0.82
CA VAL A 103 -32.21 20.57 -1.73
C VAL A 103 -31.25 20.04 -2.81
N ASN A 104 -30.08 20.64 -3.01
CA ASN A 104 -29.17 20.26 -4.09
C ASN A 104 -27.72 20.02 -3.64
N ARG A 105 -27.51 19.34 -2.52
CA ARG A 105 -26.15 18.96 -2.16
C ARG A 105 -25.61 17.92 -3.14
N THR A 106 -24.41 18.17 -3.66
CA THR A 106 -23.67 17.18 -4.41
C THR A 106 -23.23 16.06 -3.47
N ARG A 107 -23.82 14.87 -3.62
CA ARG A 107 -23.52 13.71 -2.79
C ARG A 107 -22.41 12.88 -3.43
N VAL A 108 -21.41 12.52 -2.62
CA VAL A 108 -20.31 11.64 -3.00
C VAL A 108 -20.23 10.49 -2.02
N ALA A 109 -20.15 9.25 -2.51
CA ALA A 109 -20.00 8.08 -1.66
C ALA A 109 -18.53 7.88 -1.27
N LEU A 110 -18.29 7.51 -0.02
CA LEU A 110 -17.02 6.94 0.42
C LEU A 110 -17.24 5.47 0.80
N LEU A 111 -16.76 4.56 -0.02
CA LEU A 111 -16.78 3.12 0.22
C LEU A 111 -15.52 2.71 0.97
N ALA A 112 -15.65 2.34 2.23
CA ALA A 112 -14.53 1.98 3.09
C ALA A 112 -14.88 0.77 3.99
N PRO A 113 -13.92 -0.03 4.44
CA PRO A 113 -14.16 -1.13 5.37
C PRO A 113 -14.33 -0.57 6.79
N LEU A 114 -15.57 -0.17 7.16
CA LEU A 114 -15.87 0.47 8.44
C LEU A 114 -16.15 -0.55 9.55
N SER A 115 -16.31 -1.82 9.20
CA SER A 115 -16.49 -2.93 10.14
C SER A 115 -15.50 -4.07 9.90
N GLY A 116 -15.47 -5.05 10.82
CA GLY A 116 -14.62 -6.23 10.71
C GLY A 116 -13.13 -5.98 10.99
N PRO A 117 -12.24 -6.93 10.64
CA PRO A 117 -10.81 -6.88 10.98
C PRO A 117 -10.04 -5.71 10.36
N ARG A 118 -10.61 -5.04 9.36
CA ARG A 118 -10.02 -3.90 8.66
C ARG A 118 -10.64 -2.56 9.01
N ALA A 119 -11.51 -2.51 10.03
CA ALA A 119 -12.23 -1.29 10.43
C ALA A 119 -11.29 -0.11 10.75
N ASN A 120 -10.14 -0.35 11.39
CA ASN A 120 -9.16 0.70 11.68
C ASN A 120 -8.63 1.39 10.40
N LEU A 121 -8.43 0.63 9.32
CA LEU A 121 -8.03 1.19 8.04
C LEU A 121 -9.16 2.03 7.43
N GLY A 122 -10.40 1.52 7.47
CA GLY A 122 -11.58 2.23 6.98
C GLY A 122 -11.82 3.52 7.74
N GLN A 123 -11.65 3.50 9.06
CA GLN A 123 -11.75 4.68 9.91
C GLN A 123 -10.69 5.72 9.56
N ALA A 124 -9.44 5.31 9.38
CA ALA A 124 -8.36 6.23 8.98
C ALA A 124 -8.62 6.90 7.62
N VAL A 125 -9.20 6.17 6.66
CA VAL A 125 -9.64 6.71 5.37
C VAL A 125 -10.78 7.72 5.55
N LEU A 126 -11.80 7.39 6.36
CA LEU A 126 -12.94 8.25 6.65
C LEU A 126 -12.51 9.54 7.37
N ASP A 127 -11.62 9.44 8.34
CA ASP A 127 -11.13 10.57 9.11
C ASP A 127 -10.33 11.55 8.25
N ALA A 128 -9.47 11.01 7.36
CA ALA A 128 -8.74 11.83 6.41
C ALA A 128 -9.68 12.52 5.39
N ALA A 129 -10.69 11.81 4.92
CA ALA A 129 -11.69 12.38 4.03
C ALA A 129 -12.52 13.49 4.73
N LYS A 130 -12.89 13.29 6.00
CA LYS A 130 -13.55 14.36 6.80
C LYS A 130 -12.67 15.58 6.98
N LEU A 131 -11.37 15.38 7.27
CA LEU A 131 -10.43 16.49 7.40
C LEU A 131 -10.35 17.31 6.11
N ALA A 132 -10.31 16.65 4.95
CA ALA A 132 -10.34 17.35 3.66
C ALA A 132 -11.62 18.21 3.50
N LEU A 133 -12.77 17.72 3.98
CA LEU A 133 -14.01 18.50 3.92
C LEU A 133 -13.96 19.76 4.76
N PHE A 134 -13.37 19.70 5.96
CA PHE A 134 -13.21 20.89 6.80
C PHE A 134 -12.31 21.94 6.14
N ASP A 135 -11.35 21.50 5.32
CA ASP A 135 -10.38 22.41 4.70
C ASP A 135 -10.91 23.02 3.38
N VAL A 136 -11.72 22.27 2.59
CA VAL A 136 -12.03 22.70 1.21
C VAL A 136 -13.50 22.58 0.79
N ALA A 137 -14.38 21.91 1.57
CA ALA A 137 -15.78 21.76 1.17
C ALA A 137 -16.62 22.98 1.53
N ASP A 138 -17.55 23.33 0.64
CA ASP A 138 -18.60 24.28 0.91
C ASP A 138 -19.87 23.57 1.45
N GLY A 139 -20.89 24.36 1.80
CA GLY A 139 -22.14 23.83 2.35
C GLY A 139 -22.98 22.99 1.38
N GLU A 140 -22.62 22.94 0.10
CA GLU A 140 -23.33 22.21 -0.95
C GLU A 140 -22.77 20.82 -1.20
N PHE A 141 -21.64 20.43 -0.56
CA PHE A 141 -21.04 19.12 -0.65
C PHE A 141 -21.44 18.21 0.50
N GLU A 142 -21.71 16.93 0.21
CA GLU A 142 -22.05 15.91 1.18
C GLU A 142 -21.29 14.61 0.90
N LEU A 143 -20.39 14.21 1.82
CA LEU A 143 -19.71 12.92 1.77
C LEU A 143 -20.49 11.90 2.61
N ARG A 144 -20.91 10.79 1.99
CA ARG A 144 -21.63 9.70 2.65
C ARG A 144 -20.76 8.46 2.76
N PRO A 145 -20.44 8.01 3.98
CA PRO A 145 -19.70 6.77 4.18
C PRO A 145 -20.62 5.55 4.05
N TYR A 146 -20.13 4.50 3.37
CA TYR A 146 -20.76 3.19 3.22
C TYR A 146 -19.76 2.10 3.58
N ASP A 147 -20.17 1.19 4.46
CA ASP A 147 -19.33 0.08 4.89
C ASP A 147 -19.30 -1.02 3.83
N THR A 148 -18.08 -1.42 3.47
CA THR A 148 -17.82 -2.52 2.54
C THR A 148 -17.45 -3.82 3.25
N ALA A 149 -17.30 -3.83 4.56
CA ALA A 149 -16.80 -4.94 5.37
C ALA A 149 -15.52 -5.59 4.80
N ALA A 150 -14.79 -4.90 3.92
CA ALA A 150 -13.62 -5.40 3.16
C ALA A 150 -13.92 -6.59 2.23
N THR A 151 -15.19 -6.84 1.86
CA THR A 151 -15.61 -7.95 1.00
C THR A 151 -16.16 -7.47 -0.35
N ALA A 152 -16.26 -8.36 -1.32
CA ALA A 152 -16.86 -8.04 -2.62
C ALA A 152 -18.37 -7.81 -2.48
N GLU A 153 -19.05 -8.67 -1.72
CA GLU A 153 -20.48 -8.60 -1.46
C GLU A 153 -20.85 -7.32 -0.71
N GLY A 154 -20.15 -7.04 0.41
CA GLY A 154 -20.40 -5.82 1.18
C GLY A 154 -20.13 -4.54 0.38
N ALA A 155 -19.17 -4.57 -0.55
CA ALA A 155 -18.90 -3.45 -1.45
C ALA A 155 -19.98 -3.31 -2.54
N ALA A 156 -20.55 -4.41 -3.03
CA ALA A 156 -21.69 -4.39 -3.95
C ALA A 156 -22.93 -3.77 -3.26
N ASP A 157 -23.30 -4.26 -2.07
CA ASP A 157 -24.41 -3.72 -1.27
C ASP A 157 -24.22 -2.24 -0.94
N ALA A 158 -22.97 -1.84 -0.64
CA ALA A 158 -22.62 -0.44 -0.37
C ALA A 158 -22.80 0.43 -1.63
N ALA A 159 -22.39 -0.08 -2.80
CA ALA A 159 -22.55 0.62 -4.08
C ALA A 159 -24.02 0.76 -4.47
N GLU A 160 -24.85 -0.27 -4.29
CA GLU A 160 -26.29 -0.21 -4.54
C GLU A 160 -26.96 0.87 -3.69
N ARG A 161 -26.66 0.92 -2.39
CA ARG A 161 -27.18 1.96 -1.49
C ARG A 161 -26.71 3.35 -1.90
N ALA A 162 -25.44 3.49 -2.27
CA ALA A 162 -24.89 4.77 -2.72
C ALA A 162 -25.59 5.27 -3.99
N VAL A 163 -25.81 4.39 -4.98
CA VAL A 163 -26.56 4.70 -6.21
C VAL A 163 -28.00 5.10 -5.90
N ALA A 164 -28.68 4.34 -5.03
CA ALA A 164 -30.05 4.65 -4.60
C ALA A 164 -30.15 6.02 -3.89
N ASP A 165 -29.12 6.41 -3.13
CA ASP A 165 -29.04 7.72 -2.48
C ASP A 165 -28.71 8.87 -3.45
N GLY A 166 -28.50 8.58 -4.73
CA GLY A 166 -28.30 9.56 -5.79
C GLY A 166 -26.93 10.24 -5.77
N VAL A 167 -25.87 9.51 -5.34
CA VAL A 167 -24.50 10.03 -5.38
C VAL A 167 -24.06 10.33 -6.81
N LYS A 168 -23.09 11.21 -6.97
CA LYS A 168 -22.55 11.64 -8.27
C LYS A 168 -21.15 11.10 -8.56
N LEU A 169 -20.44 10.64 -7.52
CA LEU A 169 -19.11 10.06 -7.60
C LEU A 169 -18.96 9.04 -6.46
N VAL A 170 -18.13 8.04 -6.68
CA VAL A 170 -17.74 7.05 -5.67
C VAL A 170 -16.25 7.16 -5.39
N ILE A 171 -15.87 7.39 -4.13
CA ILE A 171 -14.48 7.30 -3.64
C ILE A 171 -14.33 5.97 -2.91
N GLY A 172 -13.24 5.25 -3.17
CA GLY A 172 -13.07 3.86 -2.72
C GLY A 172 -13.61 2.86 -3.75
N PRO A 173 -13.67 1.58 -3.37
CA PRO A 173 -13.16 1.00 -2.12
C PRO A 173 -11.64 0.80 -2.08
N VAL A 174 -11.14 0.17 -0.99
CA VAL A 174 -9.70 0.00 -0.77
C VAL A 174 -9.17 -1.27 -1.44
N PHE A 175 -9.86 -2.40 -1.26
CA PHE A 175 -9.37 -3.71 -1.66
C PHE A 175 -9.85 -4.11 -3.05
N SER A 176 -9.01 -4.82 -3.80
CA SER A 176 -9.33 -5.25 -5.18
C SER A 176 -10.60 -6.08 -5.28
N ALA A 177 -10.87 -6.98 -4.31
CA ALA A 177 -12.10 -7.75 -4.28
C ALA A 177 -13.32 -6.84 -4.13
N ALA A 178 -13.25 -5.84 -3.23
CA ALA A 178 -14.30 -4.86 -3.02
C ALA A 178 -14.53 -3.98 -4.27
N VAL A 179 -13.44 -3.60 -4.99
CA VAL A 179 -13.57 -2.87 -6.26
C VAL A 179 -14.31 -3.72 -7.29
N ARG A 180 -13.95 -5.00 -7.45
CA ARG A 180 -14.65 -5.91 -8.38
C ARG A 180 -16.14 -6.08 -8.04
N GLY A 181 -16.50 -6.03 -6.75
CA GLY A 181 -17.90 -6.09 -6.33
C GLY A 181 -18.69 -4.82 -6.65
N ALA A 182 -18.11 -3.65 -6.38
CA ALA A 182 -18.78 -2.36 -6.55
C ALA A 182 -18.77 -1.83 -8.00
N ALA A 183 -17.70 -2.08 -8.76
CA ALA A 183 -17.48 -1.49 -10.09
C ALA A 183 -18.63 -1.74 -11.10
N PRO A 184 -19.19 -2.96 -11.25
CA PRO A 184 -20.28 -3.20 -12.18
C PRO A 184 -21.53 -2.36 -11.85
N ILE A 185 -21.83 -2.15 -10.56
CA ILE A 185 -23.00 -1.38 -10.09
C ILE A 185 -22.80 0.11 -10.37
N VAL A 186 -21.62 0.62 -10.04
CA VAL A 186 -21.26 2.03 -10.25
C VAL A 186 -21.23 2.36 -11.74
N SER A 187 -20.64 1.48 -12.56
CA SER A 187 -20.56 1.65 -14.02
C SER A 187 -21.94 1.57 -14.69
N ALA A 188 -22.81 0.64 -14.24
CA ALA A 188 -24.20 0.54 -14.73
C ALA A 188 -25.03 1.79 -14.43
N ALA A 189 -24.73 2.47 -13.32
CA ALA A 189 -25.35 3.77 -12.98
C ALA A 189 -24.74 4.97 -13.73
N GLY A 190 -23.75 4.75 -14.61
CA GLY A 190 -23.05 5.82 -15.34
C GLY A 190 -22.16 6.71 -14.46
N LEU A 191 -21.77 6.22 -13.28
CA LEU A 191 -20.93 6.95 -12.32
C LEU A 191 -19.45 6.57 -12.49
N ASN A 192 -18.57 7.46 -12.09
CA ASN A 192 -17.13 7.20 -11.96
C ASN A 192 -16.76 6.79 -10.55
N MET A 193 -15.71 5.96 -10.43
CA MET A 193 -15.16 5.44 -9.17
C MET A 193 -13.67 5.81 -9.06
N LEU A 194 -13.26 6.35 -7.91
CA LEU A 194 -11.88 6.65 -7.55
C LEU A 194 -11.41 5.68 -6.45
N ALA A 195 -10.92 4.50 -6.83
CA ALA A 195 -10.58 3.43 -5.91
C ALA A 195 -9.15 3.56 -5.36
N PHE A 196 -8.91 3.11 -4.12
CA PHE A 196 -7.59 3.15 -3.48
C PHE A 196 -6.69 1.95 -3.85
N SER A 197 -7.19 1.01 -4.64
CA SER A 197 -6.44 -0.19 -5.00
C SER A 197 -5.20 0.14 -5.84
N ASN A 198 -4.14 -0.66 -5.64
CA ASN A 198 -2.94 -0.66 -6.46
C ASN A 198 -2.82 -1.90 -7.37
N ASN A 199 -3.88 -2.66 -7.53
CA ASN A 199 -3.93 -3.77 -8.47
C ASN A 199 -4.39 -3.28 -9.85
N ARG A 200 -3.47 -3.19 -10.81
CA ARG A 200 -3.71 -2.68 -12.16
C ARG A 200 -4.76 -3.46 -12.95
N ASP A 201 -4.93 -4.77 -12.66
CA ASP A 201 -5.81 -5.67 -13.41
C ASP A 201 -7.30 -5.35 -13.28
N ILE A 202 -7.66 -4.45 -12.37
CA ILE A 202 -9.03 -4.01 -12.13
C ILE A 202 -9.30 -2.58 -12.61
N ALA A 203 -8.30 -1.95 -13.25
CA ALA A 203 -8.47 -0.64 -13.85
C ALA A 203 -9.28 -0.76 -15.13
N GLU A 204 -10.26 0.11 -15.28
CA GLU A 204 -11.07 0.21 -16.49
C GLU A 204 -11.59 1.65 -16.67
N PRO A 205 -12.05 2.02 -17.86
CA PRO A 205 -12.65 3.34 -18.08
C PRO A 205 -13.85 3.57 -17.14
N GLY A 206 -13.73 4.59 -16.26
CA GLY A 206 -14.73 4.87 -15.22
C GLY A 206 -14.37 4.33 -13.84
N VAL A 207 -13.42 3.40 -13.74
CA VAL A 207 -12.85 2.91 -12.48
C VAL A 207 -11.38 3.31 -12.41
N TYR A 208 -11.11 4.41 -11.74
CA TYR A 208 -9.79 5.00 -11.64
C TYR A 208 -9.10 4.57 -10.35
N LEU A 209 -7.90 4.01 -10.48
CA LEU A 209 -7.13 3.54 -9.34
C LEU A 209 -6.15 4.61 -8.88
N SER A 210 -6.27 5.05 -7.64
CA SER A 210 -5.38 6.05 -7.04
C SER A 210 -4.24 5.46 -6.22
N GLY A 211 -4.14 4.13 -6.17
CA GLY A 211 -3.11 3.43 -5.41
C GLY A 211 -1.70 3.75 -5.89
N LEU A 212 -0.73 3.54 -5.01
CA LEU A 212 0.69 3.68 -5.34
C LEU A 212 1.18 2.39 -6.00
N PHE A 213 1.36 2.43 -7.32
CA PHE A 213 1.79 1.26 -8.09
C PHE A 213 3.27 0.96 -7.88
N PRO A 214 3.64 -0.32 -7.64
CA PRO A 214 5.04 -0.71 -7.52
C PRO A 214 5.84 -0.44 -8.81
N GLU A 215 5.21 -0.58 -9.97
CA GLU A 215 5.82 -0.35 -11.27
C GLU A 215 6.34 1.09 -11.41
N SER A 216 5.55 2.08 -11.00
CA SER A 216 5.95 3.49 -11.04
C SER A 216 7.12 3.78 -10.09
N GLN A 217 7.15 3.14 -8.92
CA GLN A 217 8.23 3.27 -7.96
C GLN A 217 9.52 2.65 -8.49
N ILE A 218 9.42 1.45 -9.08
CA ILE A 218 10.54 0.71 -9.67
C ILE A 218 11.14 1.51 -10.82
N SER A 219 10.31 1.95 -11.75
CA SER A 219 10.74 2.77 -12.88
C SER A 219 11.44 4.04 -12.42
N ARG A 220 10.89 4.73 -11.43
CA ARG A 220 11.46 5.98 -10.90
C ARG A 220 12.83 5.76 -10.25
N VAL A 221 12.99 4.74 -9.41
CA VAL A 221 14.26 4.51 -8.72
C VAL A 221 15.32 3.94 -9.65
N ILE A 222 14.95 3.09 -10.62
CA ILE A 222 15.88 2.54 -11.63
C ILE A 222 16.37 3.65 -12.56
N ALA A 223 15.48 4.51 -13.06
CA ALA A 223 15.86 5.65 -13.89
C ALA A 223 16.85 6.58 -13.17
N TYR A 224 16.60 6.86 -11.88
CA TYR A 224 17.55 7.62 -11.06
C TYR A 224 18.89 6.90 -10.90
N ALA A 225 18.89 5.60 -10.64
CA ALA A 225 20.11 4.81 -10.50
C ALA A 225 20.94 4.79 -11.80
N ALA A 226 20.28 4.71 -12.98
CA ALA A 226 20.93 4.81 -14.28
C ALA A 226 21.67 6.14 -14.47
N GLN A 227 21.04 7.25 -14.09
CA GLN A 227 21.65 8.59 -14.14
C GLN A 227 22.87 8.71 -13.20
N ARG A 228 22.92 7.89 -12.14
CA ARG A 228 24.04 7.82 -11.19
C ARG A 228 25.10 6.77 -11.55
N GLY A 229 25.01 6.20 -12.75
CA GLY A 229 26.06 5.32 -13.30
C GLY A 229 25.88 3.84 -13.04
N VAL A 230 24.73 3.41 -12.47
CA VAL A 230 24.40 1.97 -12.37
C VAL A 230 24.26 1.40 -13.78
N ARG A 231 24.84 0.22 -14.02
CA ARG A 231 24.78 -0.47 -15.31
C ARG A 231 24.28 -1.90 -15.21
N ARG A 232 24.35 -2.51 -14.04
CA ARG A 232 23.96 -3.90 -13.81
C ARG A 232 23.06 -3.98 -12.59
N LEU A 233 21.89 -4.59 -12.75
CA LEU A 233 20.85 -4.69 -11.74
C LEU A 233 20.67 -6.14 -11.30
N GLY A 234 20.63 -6.38 -9.98
CA GLY A 234 20.04 -7.55 -9.36
C GLY A 234 18.65 -7.23 -8.82
N VAL A 235 17.75 -8.21 -8.71
CA VAL A 235 16.41 -8.05 -8.15
C VAL A 235 16.11 -9.18 -7.18
N LEU A 236 15.69 -8.81 -5.98
CA LEU A 236 15.05 -9.68 -4.98
C LEU A 236 13.57 -9.34 -4.90
N ALA A 237 12.70 -10.28 -5.26
CA ALA A 237 11.26 -10.12 -5.27
C ALA A 237 10.58 -11.20 -4.41
N PRO A 238 9.45 -10.91 -3.72
CA PRO A 238 8.72 -11.95 -3.02
C PRO A 238 8.06 -12.90 -4.01
N ALA A 239 7.92 -14.16 -3.65
CA ALA A 239 7.20 -15.15 -4.46
C ALA A 239 5.71 -14.77 -4.61
N GLY A 240 5.12 -15.10 -5.78
CA GLY A 240 3.72 -14.87 -6.07
C GLY A 240 3.42 -13.67 -6.97
N ALA A 241 2.15 -13.33 -7.13
CA ALA A 241 1.68 -12.37 -8.13
C ALA A 241 2.30 -10.96 -7.99
N PHE A 242 2.63 -10.52 -6.78
CA PHE A 242 3.30 -9.24 -6.57
C PHE A 242 4.75 -9.31 -7.07
N GLY A 243 5.47 -10.40 -6.79
CA GLY A 243 6.86 -10.59 -7.24
C GLY A 243 6.96 -10.66 -8.77
N VAL A 244 6.04 -11.34 -9.42
CA VAL A 244 5.97 -11.38 -10.90
C VAL A 244 5.89 -9.96 -11.46
N ARG A 245 4.99 -9.12 -10.95
CA ARG A 245 4.88 -7.71 -11.37
C ARG A 245 6.14 -6.89 -11.09
N VAL A 246 6.80 -7.15 -9.96
CA VAL A 246 8.08 -6.50 -9.63
C VAL A 246 9.15 -6.87 -10.67
N LEU A 247 9.26 -8.16 -11.01
CA LEU A 247 10.26 -8.64 -12.00
C LEU A 247 9.98 -8.06 -13.39
N GLU A 248 8.73 -8.07 -13.84
CA GLU A 248 8.32 -7.47 -15.12
C GLU A 248 8.62 -5.96 -15.16
N ALA A 249 8.26 -5.23 -14.12
CA ALA A 249 8.51 -3.80 -14.02
C ALA A 249 10.02 -3.49 -13.96
N ALA A 250 10.80 -4.30 -13.24
CA ALA A 250 12.24 -4.14 -13.17
C ALA A 250 12.93 -4.43 -14.51
N GLN A 251 12.49 -5.47 -15.23
CA GLN A 251 12.97 -5.80 -16.56
C GLN A 251 12.70 -4.65 -17.53
N GLN A 252 11.45 -4.21 -17.63
CA GLN A 252 11.06 -3.11 -18.50
C GLN A 252 11.83 -1.82 -18.18
N SER A 253 11.87 -1.43 -16.89
CA SER A 253 12.53 -0.19 -16.47
C SER A 253 14.05 -0.23 -16.68
N ALA A 254 14.65 -1.40 -16.52
CA ALA A 254 16.09 -1.61 -16.78
C ALA A 254 16.40 -1.45 -18.28
N GLU A 255 15.59 -2.05 -19.16
CA GLU A 255 15.70 -1.90 -20.62
C GLU A 255 15.56 -0.44 -21.05
N GLU A 256 14.51 0.26 -20.58
CA GLU A 256 14.27 1.67 -20.88
C GLU A 256 15.42 2.58 -20.39
N SER A 257 16.08 2.20 -19.29
CA SER A 257 17.16 2.97 -18.68
C SER A 257 18.56 2.54 -19.15
N GLY A 258 18.67 1.54 -20.03
CA GLY A 258 19.96 1.01 -20.51
C GLY A 258 20.77 0.30 -19.42
N ILE A 259 20.11 -0.33 -18.45
CA ILE A 259 20.69 -1.14 -17.39
C ILE A 259 20.51 -2.62 -17.73
N ALA A 260 21.55 -3.44 -17.59
CA ALA A 260 21.43 -4.88 -17.74
C ALA A 260 20.86 -5.52 -16.46
N LEU A 261 19.73 -6.21 -16.57
CA LEU A 261 19.22 -7.08 -15.50
C LEU A 261 20.03 -8.39 -15.52
N VAL A 262 20.90 -8.59 -14.54
CA VAL A 262 21.89 -9.68 -14.54
C VAL A 262 21.56 -10.82 -13.59
N ARG A 263 20.73 -10.57 -12.57
CA ARG A 263 20.34 -11.57 -11.57
C ARG A 263 18.93 -11.28 -11.05
N THR A 264 18.16 -12.33 -10.85
CA THR A 264 16.84 -12.28 -10.20
C THR A 264 16.70 -13.46 -9.26
N GLU A 265 16.16 -13.22 -8.07
CA GLU A 265 15.82 -14.28 -7.12
C GLU A 265 14.48 -13.97 -6.47
N GLU A 266 13.68 -15.00 -6.27
CA GLU A 266 12.44 -14.94 -5.53
C GLU A 266 12.62 -15.51 -4.12
N PHE A 267 11.95 -14.90 -3.15
CA PHE A 267 11.94 -15.37 -1.77
C PHE A 267 10.53 -15.61 -1.25
N GLY A 268 10.37 -16.67 -0.45
CA GLY A 268 9.15 -16.94 0.30
C GLY A 268 9.11 -16.15 1.61
N PRO A 269 8.01 -16.30 2.39
CA PRO A 269 7.80 -15.52 3.62
C PRO A 269 8.64 -15.99 4.81
N SER A 270 9.28 -17.17 4.73
CA SER A 270 10.06 -17.70 5.85
C SER A 270 11.46 -17.07 5.92
N THR A 271 12.02 -17.04 7.13
CA THR A 271 13.41 -16.60 7.32
C THR A 271 14.39 -17.43 6.49
N ASP A 272 14.16 -18.73 6.37
CA ASP A 272 15.02 -19.64 5.58
C ASP A 272 14.96 -19.30 4.09
N ASP A 273 13.81 -18.90 3.58
CA ASP A 273 13.66 -18.45 2.19
C ASP A 273 14.44 -17.16 1.93
N ILE A 274 14.37 -16.22 2.87
CA ILE A 274 15.12 -14.96 2.81
C ILE A 274 16.63 -15.23 2.83
N VAL A 275 17.09 -16.10 3.73
CA VAL A 275 18.51 -16.53 3.83
C VAL A 275 18.96 -17.16 2.51
N ARG A 276 18.18 -18.08 1.96
CA ARG A 276 18.49 -18.75 0.69
C ARG A 276 18.58 -17.74 -0.45
N ALA A 277 17.61 -16.86 -0.61
CA ALA A 277 17.59 -15.88 -1.69
C ALA A 277 18.76 -14.90 -1.60
N ALA A 278 19.09 -14.38 -0.41
CA ALA A 278 20.24 -13.50 -0.22
C ALA A 278 21.57 -14.19 -0.55
N ARG A 279 21.72 -15.48 -0.18
CA ARG A 279 22.88 -16.31 -0.51
C ARG A 279 23.04 -16.55 -2.00
N THR A 280 21.91 -16.87 -2.67
CA THR A 280 21.89 -17.20 -4.11
C THR A 280 22.12 -15.97 -4.98
N ILE A 281 21.45 -14.85 -4.71
CA ILE A 281 21.58 -13.62 -5.52
C ILE A 281 23.02 -13.12 -5.56
N GLY A 282 23.77 -13.28 -4.45
CA GLY A 282 25.16 -12.89 -4.31
C GLY A 282 26.17 -13.91 -4.84
N ASP A 283 25.73 -15.04 -5.41
CA ASP A 283 26.63 -16.17 -5.79
C ASP A 283 27.61 -16.56 -4.65
N TYR A 284 27.14 -16.49 -3.38
CA TYR A 284 28.01 -16.62 -2.22
C TYR A 284 28.84 -17.92 -2.25
N ASP A 285 28.23 -19.06 -2.53
CA ASP A 285 28.92 -20.36 -2.55
C ASP A 285 29.99 -20.44 -3.62
N VAL A 286 29.71 -19.91 -4.81
CA VAL A 286 30.67 -19.89 -5.92
C VAL A 286 31.87 -19.00 -5.56
N ARG A 287 31.59 -17.81 -5.03
CA ARG A 287 32.64 -16.85 -4.62
C ARG A 287 33.47 -17.40 -3.46
N ARG A 288 32.84 -18.08 -2.50
CA ARG A 288 33.54 -18.72 -1.40
C ARG A 288 34.37 -19.91 -1.84
N ALA A 289 33.85 -20.76 -2.72
CA ALA A 289 34.62 -21.88 -3.31
C ALA A 289 35.82 -21.38 -4.06
N ALA A 290 35.72 -20.30 -4.84
CA ALA A 290 36.83 -19.67 -5.54
C ALA A 290 37.90 -19.16 -4.56
N LEU A 291 37.52 -18.54 -3.44
CA LEU A 291 38.43 -18.11 -2.39
C LEU A 291 39.22 -19.30 -1.80
N LEU A 292 38.51 -20.37 -1.44
CA LEU A 292 39.15 -21.57 -0.86
C LEU A 292 40.09 -22.25 -1.84
N ALA A 293 39.73 -22.31 -3.13
CA ALA A 293 40.59 -22.85 -4.17
C ALA A 293 41.89 -22.03 -4.33
N GLN A 294 41.75 -20.68 -4.29
CA GLN A 294 42.92 -19.80 -4.40
C GLN A 294 43.83 -19.88 -3.16
N LYS A 295 43.22 -19.92 -1.95
CA LYS A 295 43.99 -20.15 -0.71
C LYS A 295 44.75 -21.47 -0.76
N LYS A 296 44.14 -22.57 -1.22
CA LYS A 296 44.78 -23.87 -1.38
C LYS A 296 45.93 -23.83 -2.37
N ALA A 297 45.77 -23.15 -3.50
CA ALA A 297 46.82 -22.99 -4.50
C ALA A 297 48.06 -22.22 -3.98
N LEU A 298 47.84 -21.23 -3.10
CA LEU A 298 48.92 -20.43 -2.53
C LEU A 298 49.61 -21.12 -1.33
N ALA A 299 48.85 -21.88 -0.52
CA ALA A 299 49.39 -22.55 0.66
C ALA A 299 50.52 -23.55 0.35
N GLY A 300 50.56 -24.14 -0.87
CA GLY A 300 51.60 -25.00 -1.33
C GLY A 300 52.90 -24.29 -1.75
N ARG A 301 52.94 -22.96 -1.80
CA ARG A 301 54.07 -22.16 -2.24
C ARG A 301 54.84 -21.59 -1.07
N LYS A 302 56.20 -21.62 -1.16
CA LYS A 302 57.07 -21.16 -0.07
C LYS A 302 57.60 -19.74 -0.23
N ASP A 303 57.36 -19.13 -1.40
CA ASP A 303 57.85 -17.78 -1.70
C ASP A 303 57.08 -16.72 -0.88
N GLU A 304 57.77 -15.59 -0.66
CA GLU A 304 57.23 -14.52 0.18
C GLU A 304 56.00 -13.83 -0.44
N ALA A 305 55.93 -13.72 -1.75
CA ALA A 305 54.80 -13.13 -2.47
C ALA A 305 53.53 -13.95 -2.24
N SER A 306 53.66 -15.29 -2.31
CA SER A 306 52.51 -16.20 -2.02
C SER A 306 52.07 -16.13 -0.57
N ARG A 307 53.00 -16.00 0.38
CA ARG A 307 52.66 -15.80 1.81
C ARG A 307 51.87 -14.48 2.05
N ARG A 308 52.31 -13.37 1.44
CA ARG A 308 51.66 -12.10 1.51
C ARG A 308 50.26 -12.12 0.84
N ALA A 309 50.14 -12.79 -0.30
CA ALA A 309 48.85 -13.00 -0.98
C ALA A 309 47.89 -13.83 -0.13
N LEU A 310 48.37 -14.92 0.49
CA LEU A 310 47.56 -15.74 1.39
C LEU A 310 47.03 -14.94 2.59
N ALA A 311 47.89 -14.15 3.24
CA ALA A 311 47.50 -13.29 4.35
C ALA A 311 46.41 -12.27 3.97
N ARG A 312 46.43 -11.76 2.72
CA ARG A 312 45.35 -10.87 2.21
C ARG A 312 44.03 -11.62 1.98
N LEU A 313 44.11 -12.90 1.54
CA LEU A 313 42.91 -13.71 1.34
C LEU A 313 42.32 -14.21 2.65
N ASP A 314 43.11 -14.32 3.73
CA ASP A 314 42.63 -14.85 5.02
C ASP A 314 41.60 -13.98 5.71
N ILE A 315 41.60 -12.68 5.42
CA ILE A 315 40.64 -11.73 5.94
C ILE A 315 39.32 -11.65 5.10
N LEU A 316 39.24 -12.33 3.97
CA LEU A 316 38.10 -12.31 3.07
C LEU A 316 37.16 -13.47 3.38
N ASP A 317 35.86 -13.24 3.24
CA ASP A 317 34.84 -14.27 3.32
C ASP A 317 34.54 -14.88 1.94
N THR A 318 34.59 -14.09 0.87
CA THR A 318 34.43 -14.53 -0.52
C THR A 318 35.46 -13.90 -1.44
N LEU A 319 35.58 -14.40 -2.69
CA LEU A 319 36.49 -13.87 -3.70
C LEU A 319 35.74 -13.15 -4.82
N GLY A 320 36.10 -11.90 -5.05
CA GLY A 320 35.52 -11.07 -6.11
C GLY A 320 34.20 -10.42 -5.75
N PRO A 321 33.77 -9.42 -6.52
CA PRO A 321 32.51 -8.73 -6.33
C PRO A 321 31.32 -9.56 -6.84
N VAL A 322 30.12 -9.18 -6.44
CA VAL A 322 28.87 -9.65 -7.05
C VAL A 322 28.72 -9.15 -8.49
N ALA A 323 27.81 -9.75 -9.25
CA ALA A 323 27.65 -9.46 -10.68
C ALA A 323 26.94 -8.11 -10.97
N PHE A 324 26.36 -7.45 -9.99
CA PHE A 324 25.53 -6.24 -10.13
C PHE A 324 26.11 -5.04 -9.38
N ASP A 325 25.74 -3.83 -9.84
CA ASP A 325 26.14 -2.55 -9.24
C ASP A 325 25.03 -2.02 -8.31
N ALA A 326 23.77 -2.46 -8.55
CA ALA A 326 22.63 -2.18 -7.70
C ALA A 326 21.78 -3.42 -7.49
N LEU A 327 21.07 -3.47 -6.36
CA LEU A 327 20.18 -4.55 -6.00
C LEU A 327 18.81 -3.95 -5.59
N LEU A 328 17.77 -4.20 -6.40
CA LEU A 328 16.40 -3.87 -6.05
C LEU A 328 15.87 -4.90 -5.05
N VAL A 329 15.39 -4.43 -3.90
CA VAL A 329 14.84 -5.24 -2.82
C VAL A 329 13.38 -4.85 -2.63
N ALA A 330 12.47 -5.61 -3.25
CA ALA A 330 11.04 -5.38 -3.18
C ALA A 330 10.43 -6.22 -2.05
N THR A 331 10.41 -5.68 -0.85
CA THR A 331 9.91 -6.35 0.36
C THR A 331 8.79 -5.58 1.02
N SER A 332 8.01 -6.26 1.87
CA SER A 332 7.23 -5.60 2.92
C SER A 332 8.16 -5.01 3.98
N GLN A 333 7.65 -4.05 4.77
CA GLN A 333 8.45 -3.44 5.84
C GLN A 333 8.98 -4.47 6.85
N GLY A 334 8.17 -5.49 7.20
CA GLY A 334 8.57 -6.50 8.19
C GLY A 334 9.72 -7.40 7.72
N GLU A 335 9.86 -7.62 6.42
CA GLU A 335 10.90 -8.47 5.83
C GLU A 335 12.18 -7.70 5.51
N LEU A 336 12.09 -6.37 5.33
CA LEU A 336 13.19 -5.52 4.87
C LEU A 336 14.43 -5.62 5.74
N VAL A 337 14.27 -5.49 7.05
CA VAL A 337 15.41 -5.51 8.00
C VAL A 337 16.09 -6.87 7.99
N ASN A 338 15.32 -7.95 7.96
CA ASN A 338 15.87 -9.31 7.87
C ASN A 338 16.62 -9.51 6.56
N MET A 339 16.02 -9.13 5.42
CA MET A 339 16.68 -9.23 4.12
C MET A 339 17.98 -8.41 4.06
N ALA A 340 17.98 -7.19 4.57
CA ALA A 340 19.15 -6.32 4.59
C ALA A 340 20.30 -6.91 5.44
N ALA A 341 19.98 -7.50 6.59
CA ALA A 341 20.96 -8.21 7.42
C ALA A 341 21.56 -9.41 6.67
N GLN A 342 20.74 -10.19 5.95
CA GLN A 342 21.24 -11.34 5.18
C GLN A 342 22.09 -10.91 3.98
N ILE A 343 21.77 -9.79 3.32
CA ILE A 343 22.61 -9.20 2.25
C ILE A 343 24.03 -8.96 2.78
N GLY A 344 24.16 -8.38 3.98
CA GLY A 344 25.45 -8.19 4.64
C GLY A 344 26.15 -9.51 5.02
N ASN A 345 25.41 -10.48 5.55
CA ASN A 345 25.92 -11.76 5.98
C ASN A 345 26.50 -12.61 4.82
N PHE A 346 26.00 -12.41 3.60
CA PHE A 346 26.51 -13.11 2.40
C PHE A 346 27.49 -12.27 1.57
N ASP A 347 28.21 -11.37 2.23
CA ASP A 347 29.30 -10.59 1.65
C ASP A 347 28.91 -9.82 0.38
N ILE A 348 27.71 -9.23 0.39
CA ILE A 348 27.30 -8.23 -0.59
C ILE A 348 27.60 -6.85 0.00
N ASP A 349 28.70 -6.24 -0.46
CA ASP A 349 29.20 -4.96 0.05
C ASP A 349 28.28 -3.79 -0.36
N THR A 350 27.41 -3.33 0.54
CA THR A 350 26.46 -2.23 0.28
C THR A 350 27.11 -0.85 0.13
N LYS A 351 28.44 -0.75 0.34
CA LYS A 351 29.21 0.45 -0.03
C LYS A 351 29.51 0.49 -1.53
N ARG A 352 29.52 -0.65 -2.19
CA ARG A 352 29.76 -0.82 -3.64
C ARG A 352 28.49 -1.11 -4.41
N VAL A 353 27.57 -1.87 -3.81
CA VAL A 353 26.27 -2.21 -4.38
C VAL A 353 25.22 -1.28 -3.83
N ARG A 354 24.60 -0.49 -4.69
CA ARG A 354 23.52 0.40 -4.26
C ARG A 354 22.24 -0.39 -4.05
N LEU A 355 21.69 -0.40 -2.84
CA LEU A 355 20.37 -0.97 -2.60
C LEU A 355 19.30 -0.02 -3.13
N LEU A 356 18.31 -0.57 -3.82
CA LEU A 356 17.15 0.14 -4.34
C LEU A 356 15.89 -0.43 -3.69
N GLY A 357 14.92 0.43 -3.38
CA GLY A 357 13.70 0.03 -2.68
C GLY A 357 12.45 0.75 -3.14
N LEU A 358 11.33 0.38 -2.54
CA LEU A 358 10.01 0.93 -2.74
C LEU A 358 9.63 1.87 -1.58
N ALA A 359 8.47 2.51 -1.67
CA ALA A 359 7.94 3.40 -0.63
C ALA A 359 7.77 2.73 0.75
N SER A 360 7.73 1.40 0.80
CA SER A 360 7.77 0.63 2.07
C SER A 360 9.03 0.92 2.91
N TRP A 361 10.08 1.47 2.31
CA TRP A 361 11.30 1.90 3.00
C TRP A 361 11.17 3.26 3.71
N ALA A 362 10.11 4.01 3.42
CA ALA A 362 9.86 5.34 3.99
C ALA A 362 9.35 5.28 5.44
N THR A 363 9.91 4.43 6.28
CA THR A 363 9.48 4.25 7.66
C THR A 363 10.53 4.69 8.66
N ASP A 364 10.06 5.13 9.83
CA ASP A 364 10.94 5.47 10.94
C ASP A 364 11.70 4.21 11.38
N GLY A 365 13.00 4.26 11.34
CA GLY A 365 13.85 3.16 11.75
C GLY A 365 14.52 2.37 10.63
N THR A 366 14.16 2.57 9.36
CA THR A 366 14.88 1.95 8.24
C THR A 366 16.39 2.24 8.30
N GLY A 367 16.78 3.46 8.68
CA GLY A 367 18.18 3.85 8.83
C GLY A 367 18.90 3.24 10.05
N ARG A 368 18.21 2.52 10.93
CA ARG A 368 18.84 1.78 12.03
C ARG A 368 19.55 0.52 11.55
N GLU A 369 19.18 0.00 10.38
CA GLU A 369 19.87 -1.10 9.72
C GLU A 369 21.03 -0.56 8.88
N PRO A 370 22.29 -0.79 9.27
CA PRO A 370 23.45 -0.19 8.60
C PRO A 370 23.57 -0.55 7.12
N SER A 371 23.10 -1.75 6.74
CA SER A 371 23.14 -2.22 5.35
C SER A 371 22.23 -1.44 4.42
N LEU A 372 21.19 -0.78 4.97
CA LEU A 372 20.25 0.04 4.20
C LEU A 372 20.71 1.49 4.04
N VAL A 373 21.64 1.96 4.87
CA VAL A 373 22.13 3.35 4.80
C VAL A 373 22.81 3.61 3.46
N GLY A 374 22.41 4.68 2.80
CA GLY A 374 22.82 5.03 1.44
C GLY A 374 21.94 4.37 0.36
N GLY A 375 21.01 3.47 0.71
CA GLY A 375 20.03 2.91 -0.23
C GLY A 375 19.08 3.97 -0.76
N TRP A 376 18.58 3.80 -1.99
CA TRP A 376 17.62 4.70 -2.63
C TRP A 376 16.26 4.06 -2.79
N PHE A 377 15.21 4.84 -2.61
CA PHE A 377 13.85 4.38 -2.87
C PHE A 377 12.98 5.51 -3.41
N ALA A 378 11.97 5.14 -4.20
CA ALA A 378 11.00 6.09 -4.72
C ALA A 378 9.74 6.10 -3.83
N ALA A 379 9.27 7.30 -3.49
CA ALA A 379 8.06 7.49 -2.69
C ALA A 379 7.33 8.78 -3.09
N PRO A 380 6.04 8.92 -2.77
CA PRO A 380 5.38 10.22 -2.82
C PRO A 380 6.09 11.23 -1.91
N PRO A 381 5.96 12.54 -2.15
CA PRO A 381 6.49 13.57 -1.25
C PRO A 381 6.11 13.31 0.21
N ALA A 382 7.02 13.60 1.13
CA ALA A 382 6.80 13.35 2.55
C ALA A 382 5.66 14.21 3.09
N THR A 383 4.75 13.56 3.83
CA THR A 383 3.66 14.26 4.54
C THR A 383 3.93 14.37 6.05
N SER A 384 5.06 13.84 6.54
CA SER A 384 5.34 13.68 7.98
C SER A 384 5.30 14.97 8.78
N ASP A 385 5.73 16.10 8.19
CA ASP A 385 5.80 17.41 8.84
C ASP A 385 4.91 18.46 8.18
N ASN A 386 3.99 18.06 7.30
CA ASN A 386 3.08 18.99 6.65
C ASN A 386 1.85 19.32 7.53
N ASP A 387 1.08 20.31 7.09
CA ASP A 387 -0.13 20.78 7.80
C ASP A 387 -1.15 19.66 7.99
N PHE A 388 -1.31 18.79 7.00
CA PHE A 388 -2.20 17.61 7.08
C PHE A 388 -1.89 16.73 8.28
N THR A 389 -0.62 16.32 8.45
CA THR A 389 -0.24 15.43 9.56
C THR A 389 -0.44 16.11 10.92
N ARG A 390 -0.14 17.40 11.01
CA ARG A 390 -0.38 18.20 12.23
C ARG A 390 -1.88 18.29 12.55
N SER A 391 -2.71 18.62 11.57
CA SER A 391 -4.17 18.73 11.72
C SER A 391 -4.80 17.37 12.04
N TYR A 392 -4.35 16.30 11.37
CA TYR A 392 -4.82 14.95 11.62
C TYR A 392 -4.54 14.51 13.06
N ARG A 393 -3.28 14.72 13.53
CA ARG A 393 -2.91 14.42 14.92
C ARG A 393 -3.68 15.26 15.94
N ALA A 394 -3.88 16.53 15.66
CA ALA A 394 -4.63 17.42 16.55
C ALA A 394 -6.10 17.04 16.68
N MET A 395 -6.71 16.51 15.61
CA MET A 395 -8.11 16.14 15.59
C MET A 395 -8.38 14.72 16.08
N TYR A 396 -7.51 13.76 15.76
CA TYR A 396 -7.75 12.33 16.01
C TYR A 396 -6.77 11.68 17.01
N GLU A 397 -5.82 12.44 17.56
CA GLU A 397 -4.83 12.01 18.57
C GLU A 397 -3.98 10.79 18.15
N THR A 398 -3.89 10.53 16.84
CA THR A 398 -3.16 9.39 16.29
C THR A 398 -2.38 9.77 15.03
N GLN A 399 -1.40 8.94 14.66
CA GLN A 399 -0.67 9.09 13.40
C GLN A 399 -1.57 8.74 12.21
N PRO A 400 -1.54 9.54 11.12
CA PRO A 400 -2.27 9.17 9.92
C PRO A 400 -1.73 7.86 9.34
N HIS A 401 -2.63 6.97 8.94
CA HIS A 401 -2.28 5.79 8.17
C HIS A 401 -1.65 6.21 6.82
N PRO A 402 -0.68 5.47 6.24
CA PRO A 402 -0.07 5.80 4.94
C PRO A 402 -1.08 6.09 3.80
N LEU A 403 -2.27 5.49 3.86
CA LEU A 403 -3.34 5.73 2.89
C LEU A 403 -4.14 7.01 3.16
N ALA A 404 -4.03 7.61 4.34
CA ALA A 404 -4.82 8.76 4.76
C ALA A 404 -4.60 9.99 3.86
N ALA A 405 -3.35 10.26 3.47
CA ALA A 405 -3.05 11.37 2.56
C ALA A 405 -3.74 11.22 1.19
N ASN A 406 -3.78 9.99 0.66
CA ASN A 406 -4.50 9.72 -0.58
C ASN A 406 -6.02 9.87 -0.42
N ALA A 407 -6.56 9.45 0.72
CA ALA A 407 -7.99 9.62 1.02
C ALA A 407 -8.37 11.11 1.15
N TYR A 408 -7.52 11.90 1.80
CA TYR A 408 -7.65 13.35 1.83
C TYR A 408 -7.66 13.95 0.42
N ASP A 409 -6.68 13.60 -0.42
CA ASP A 409 -6.56 14.13 -1.78
C ASP A 409 -7.80 13.82 -2.63
N LEU A 410 -8.34 12.59 -2.57
CA LEU A 410 -9.53 12.22 -3.33
C LEU A 410 -10.80 12.92 -2.83
N ALA A 411 -10.94 13.08 -1.51
CA ALA A 411 -12.08 13.80 -0.93
C ALA A 411 -12.00 15.30 -1.26
N ALA A 412 -10.82 15.91 -1.17
CA ALA A 412 -10.58 17.30 -1.56
C ALA A 412 -10.86 17.52 -3.05
N LEU A 413 -10.35 16.62 -3.92
CA LEU A 413 -10.64 16.66 -5.35
C LEU A 413 -12.15 16.61 -5.61
N ALA A 414 -12.86 15.69 -4.97
CA ALA A 414 -14.30 15.55 -5.14
C ALA A 414 -15.04 16.81 -4.69
N ALA A 415 -14.68 17.42 -3.56
CA ALA A 415 -15.27 18.66 -3.07
C ALA A 415 -15.01 19.85 -4.01
N ILE A 416 -13.77 20.02 -4.49
CA ILE A 416 -13.40 21.09 -5.43
C ILE A 416 -14.13 20.93 -6.77
N LEU A 417 -14.28 19.70 -7.27
CA LEU A 417 -15.01 19.45 -8.51
C LEU A 417 -16.53 19.58 -8.36
N ALA A 418 -17.05 19.48 -7.13
CA ALA A 418 -18.47 19.72 -6.83
C ALA A 418 -18.84 21.19 -6.97
N SER A 419 -17.96 22.10 -6.56
CA SER A 419 -18.18 23.54 -6.50
C SER A 419 -17.87 24.28 -7.81
N GLN A 420 -17.70 23.58 -8.92
CA GLN A 420 -17.41 24.22 -10.21
C GLN A 420 -18.65 24.92 -10.78
N GLU A 421 -18.42 26.04 -11.47
CA GLU A 421 -19.50 26.75 -12.20
C GLU A 421 -20.25 25.79 -13.13
N GLY A 422 -21.58 25.76 -13.01
CA GLY A 422 -22.46 24.85 -13.76
C GLY A 422 -22.68 23.49 -13.12
N GLY A 423 -22.22 23.29 -11.86
CA GLY A 423 -22.44 22.08 -11.08
C GLY A 423 -21.25 21.13 -11.08
N ALA A 424 -21.40 19.98 -10.41
CA ALA A 424 -20.35 18.99 -10.20
C ALA A 424 -19.80 18.43 -11.53
N LYS A 425 -18.47 18.46 -11.70
CA LYS A 425 -17.75 18.00 -12.88
C LYS A 425 -16.98 16.72 -12.61
N TYR A 426 -17.68 15.60 -12.57
CA TYR A 426 -17.10 14.28 -12.37
C TYR A 426 -17.01 13.47 -13.67
N ASP A 427 -17.13 14.13 -14.82
CA ASP A 427 -17.00 13.49 -16.12
C ASP A 427 -15.57 13.01 -16.38
N ARG A 428 -15.45 12.07 -17.34
CA ARG A 428 -14.18 11.46 -17.69
C ARG A 428 -13.13 12.48 -18.14
N ALA A 429 -13.51 13.49 -18.92
CA ALA A 429 -12.56 14.47 -19.46
C ALA A 429 -11.92 15.29 -18.33
N THR A 430 -12.74 15.68 -17.32
CA THR A 430 -12.26 16.40 -16.13
C THR A 430 -11.37 15.52 -15.29
N LEU A 431 -11.81 14.29 -14.97
CA LEU A 431 -11.04 13.37 -14.11
C LEU A 431 -9.71 12.94 -14.76
N THR A 432 -9.66 12.79 -16.09
CA THR A 432 -8.43 12.43 -16.81
C THR A 432 -7.68 13.63 -17.39
N SER A 433 -7.76 14.79 -16.74
CA SER A 433 -7.01 15.99 -17.12
C SER A 433 -5.52 15.70 -17.29
N LYS A 434 -4.93 16.08 -18.41
CA LYS A 434 -3.50 15.87 -18.71
C LYS A 434 -2.58 16.59 -17.72
N THR A 435 -3.02 17.73 -17.19
CA THR A 435 -2.27 18.49 -16.19
C THR A 435 -2.27 17.82 -14.82
N GLY A 436 -3.25 16.94 -14.57
CA GLY A 436 -3.44 16.29 -13.28
C GLY A 436 -3.90 17.24 -12.17
N PHE A 437 -3.71 16.80 -10.95
CA PHE A 437 -4.16 17.46 -9.72
C PHE A 437 -3.01 17.52 -8.73
N ALA A 438 -2.87 18.63 -8.04
CA ALA A 438 -1.90 18.80 -6.98
C ALA A 438 -2.57 18.55 -5.63
N GLY A 439 -2.19 17.48 -4.95
CA GLY A 439 -2.65 17.11 -3.61
C GLY A 439 -1.55 17.25 -2.56
N ILE A 440 -1.90 16.94 -1.31
CA ILE A 440 -0.93 16.91 -0.19
C ILE A 440 0.08 15.76 -0.35
N SER A 441 -0.30 14.68 -1.04
CA SER A 441 0.57 13.54 -1.38
C SER A 441 1.33 13.75 -2.70
N GLY A 442 1.35 14.97 -3.24
CA GLY A 442 2.04 15.33 -4.47
C GLY A 442 1.13 15.40 -5.69
N LEU A 443 1.75 15.59 -6.84
CA LEU A 443 1.06 15.68 -8.12
C LEU A 443 0.61 14.28 -8.58
N PHE A 444 -0.65 14.16 -9.03
CA PHE A 444 -1.19 12.92 -9.59
C PHE A 444 -2.16 13.23 -10.75
N ARG A 445 -2.36 12.26 -11.64
CA ARG A 445 -3.40 12.31 -12.68
C ARG A 445 -3.97 10.91 -12.92
N PHE A 446 -5.23 10.87 -13.34
CA PHE A 446 -5.84 9.64 -13.83
C PHE A 446 -5.68 9.53 -15.34
N LEU A 447 -5.54 8.31 -15.83
CA LEU A 447 -5.40 7.99 -17.23
C LEU A 447 -6.72 7.45 -17.80
N PRO A 448 -6.95 7.58 -19.11
CA PRO A 448 -8.18 7.09 -19.75
C PRO A 448 -8.44 5.59 -19.58
N ASN A 449 -7.42 4.79 -19.30
CA ASN A 449 -7.51 3.35 -19.03
C ASN A 449 -7.81 2.99 -17.56
N GLY A 450 -8.05 3.98 -16.69
CA GLY A 450 -8.34 3.76 -15.27
C GLY A 450 -7.11 3.69 -14.36
N LEU A 451 -5.90 3.70 -14.89
CA LEU A 451 -4.68 3.82 -14.08
C LEU A 451 -4.46 5.27 -13.61
N SER A 452 -3.53 5.46 -12.71
CA SER A 452 -3.04 6.78 -12.36
C SER A 452 -1.51 6.87 -12.45
N GLU A 453 -1.03 8.08 -12.65
CA GLU A 453 0.37 8.45 -12.52
C GLU A 453 0.54 9.36 -11.31
N ARG A 454 1.64 9.16 -10.58
CA ARG A 454 2.04 10.01 -9.47
C ARG A 454 3.46 10.50 -9.64
N SER A 455 3.68 11.76 -9.32
CA SER A 455 5.03 12.29 -9.22
C SER A 455 5.68 11.76 -7.94
N LEU A 456 6.82 11.08 -8.11
CA LEU A 456 7.55 10.46 -7.02
C LEU A 456 8.92 11.13 -6.87
N GLU A 457 9.33 11.36 -5.63
CA GLU A 457 10.68 11.74 -5.29
C GLU A 457 11.55 10.51 -5.04
N VAL A 458 12.87 10.64 -5.21
CA VAL A 458 13.82 9.63 -4.75
C VAL A 458 14.44 10.11 -3.44
N ARG A 459 14.43 9.23 -2.46
CA ARG A 459 15.05 9.45 -1.15
C ARG A 459 16.22 8.51 -0.94
N GLU A 460 17.18 8.97 -0.16
CA GLU A 460 18.30 8.18 0.35
C GLU A 460 18.08 7.89 1.83
N VAL A 461 18.26 6.64 2.22
CA VAL A 461 18.23 6.23 3.62
C VAL A 461 19.47 6.78 4.33
N THR A 462 19.28 7.45 5.45
CA THR A 462 20.35 7.94 6.33
C THR A 462 20.21 7.32 7.72
N ALA A 463 21.23 7.36 8.54
CA ALA A 463 21.18 6.83 9.90
C ALA A 463 20.09 7.51 10.78
N SER A 464 19.68 8.73 10.46
CA SER A 464 18.68 9.51 11.20
C SER A 464 17.32 9.62 10.51
N GLY A 465 17.11 8.97 9.38
CA GLY A 465 15.86 9.05 8.62
C GLY A 465 16.09 8.98 7.10
N ASN A 466 15.40 9.83 6.34
CA ASN A 466 15.46 9.83 4.88
C ASN A 466 15.77 11.21 4.34
N LYS A 467 16.61 11.30 3.32
CA LYS A 467 16.99 12.54 2.64
C LYS A 467 16.48 12.52 1.20
N ILE A 468 15.82 13.57 0.74
CA ILE A 468 15.45 13.74 -0.65
C ILE A 468 16.73 13.97 -1.47
N VAL A 469 16.97 13.12 -2.47
CA VAL A 469 18.12 13.20 -3.38
C VAL A 469 17.71 13.55 -4.80
N ASP A 470 16.42 13.37 -5.13
CA ASP A 470 15.83 13.81 -6.38
C ASP A 470 14.34 14.14 -6.15
N PRO A 471 13.95 15.42 -6.25
CA PRO A 471 12.60 15.85 -5.90
C PRO A 471 11.55 15.34 -6.90
N ALA A 472 10.31 15.25 -6.44
CA ALA A 472 9.15 14.98 -7.29
C ALA A 472 8.92 16.12 -8.29
N GLN A 473 8.47 15.76 -9.49
CA GLN A 473 8.08 16.73 -10.51
C GLN A 473 6.88 17.55 -10.02
N LYS A 474 6.86 18.84 -10.34
CA LYS A 474 5.77 19.77 -9.99
C LYS A 474 4.71 19.89 -11.08
N ILE A 475 5.00 19.43 -12.26
CA ILE A 475 4.09 19.39 -13.41
C ILE A 475 4.28 18.07 -14.15
N PHE A 476 3.23 17.53 -14.75
CA PHE A 476 3.39 16.46 -15.72
C PHE A 476 3.78 17.10 -17.06
N GLU A 477 4.88 16.64 -17.64
CA GLU A 477 5.24 17.01 -18.99
C GLU A 477 4.13 16.55 -19.95
N SER A 478 3.77 17.40 -20.90
CA SER A 478 2.86 17.01 -21.97
C SER A 478 3.51 15.85 -22.70
N LEU A 479 2.84 14.68 -22.72
CA LEU A 479 3.23 13.61 -23.62
C LEU A 479 3.17 14.21 -25.04
N THR A 480 4.31 14.60 -25.56
CA THR A 480 4.48 14.91 -26.98
C THR A 480 4.24 13.59 -27.71
N ASN A 481 3.11 13.52 -28.43
CA ASN A 481 2.79 12.41 -29.32
C ASN A 481 3.86 12.30 -30.41
#